data_859b0840fef25368bbc83c36faba8212
#
_entry.id   859b0840fef25368bbc83c36faba8212
#
_cell.length_a   1.000
_cell.length_b   1.000
_cell.length_c   1.000
_cell.angle_alpha   90.00
_cell.angle_beta   90.00
_cell.angle_gamma   90.00
#
_symmetry.space_group_name_H-M   'P 1'
#
loop_
_entity.id
_entity.type
_entity.pdbx_description
1 polymer ?
#
loop_
_entity_poly.entity_id
_entity_poly.type
_entity_poly.pdbx_seq_one_letter_code
_entity_poly.pdbx_strand_id
1 'polypeptide(L)'
;MTDLNKLKETANGKPPKKKPSTKAIEELTGQFFSTPQGLKFYVEADAIPMEIEGETFEGLIADRRYQSGEGLPTGDEIANIRRLARYWASKNMRDIGVRVAKTDDGIVYDPVRPDGKVYFITKPGYELKTPGTPYTVRYPGMLEAPIVEGTVQDHLSLIRLWHLDQKSEILSMGLDFSRLIPDIPHAIEDVNGAHGSGKTSYTETKRMIFDPNGAPTQSLKHDERDISISAVHQGMIALDNVNTAMPDYISDIICRLTTGQGFRTRELYTNTGEVILKLKRPIIINGINRASYKPDFIDRECPIHLGVMPESRRLTDAEMRAKADMLIPKVRGYLISIIPRAMELYPQVEAELKGKLPRMADFVIWAECGIRAMGFPDLSFFDAYTEAKHNETVDVARETLLINLIQALMANREQWEGSTSDLLDALESLVSDAQRKSKSFPKDARRLGRIVKELEPTLREIGLSYEELTDGNRTKRIQKLTAPEIPKVNVSNVSLQDEAVNSSVQKLTLGTDINFSKNSNVSEVEAEKRSVQSETDNTYIKNGNFISKKTKLQSFIVLDDFKYDGKTVRIGDYLKLDPFSDDTRQYLRALKIRPIREDSA
;
A
#
# COMPACT_ATOMS: atom_id res chain seq x y z
N MET A 1 29.30 -26.98 -20.52
CA MET A 1 29.93 -28.32 -20.22
C MET A 1 31.08 -28.69 -21.14
N THR A 2 31.61 -27.79 -22.00
CA THR A 2 32.50 -28.17 -23.10
C THR A 2 34.00 -27.85 -22.92
N ASP A 3 34.42 -27.17 -21.86
CA ASP A 3 35.84 -26.77 -21.71
C ASP A 3 36.65 -27.47 -20.62
N LEU A 4 36.02 -28.21 -19.72
CA LEU A 4 36.73 -28.95 -18.67
C LEU A 4 37.32 -30.28 -19.16
N ASN A 5 36.84 -30.83 -20.27
CA ASN A 5 37.37 -32.08 -20.82
C ASN A 5 38.65 -31.88 -21.63
N LYS A 6 38.92 -30.69 -22.18
CA LYS A 6 40.14 -30.42 -22.97
C LYS A 6 41.40 -30.20 -22.12
N LEU A 7 41.26 -29.95 -20.82
CA LEU A 7 42.42 -29.85 -19.90
C LEU A 7 42.87 -31.22 -19.32
N LYS A 8 42.18 -32.32 -19.67
CA LYS A 8 42.48 -33.67 -19.15
C LYS A 8 43.45 -34.48 -20.00
N GLU A 9 43.85 -34.01 -21.20
CA GLU A 9 44.65 -34.85 -22.14
C GLU A 9 46.15 -34.59 -22.17
N THR A 10 46.71 -33.71 -21.33
CA THR A 10 48.14 -33.44 -21.37
C THR A 10 48.82 -33.60 -20.01
N ALA A 11 48.79 -34.82 -19.40
CA ALA A 11 49.80 -35.25 -18.44
C ALA A 11 49.73 -36.77 -18.23
N ASN A 12 50.72 -37.48 -18.67
CA ASN A 12 51.00 -38.84 -18.26
C ASN A 12 51.31 -38.90 -16.76
N GLY A 13 50.33 -38.98 -15.91
CA GLY A 13 50.39 -39.13 -14.49
C GLY A 13 49.03 -39.53 -13.97
N LYS A 14 48.96 -40.44 -12.97
CA LYS A 14 47.71 -40.77 -12.26
C LYS A 14 46.92 -39.53 -12.00
N PRO A 15 45.62 -39.47 -12.34
CA PRO A 15 44.81 -38.27 -12.13
C PRO A 15 45.02 -37.81 -10.67
N PRO A 16 45.29 -36.53 -10.45
CA PRO A 16 45.47 -36.03 -9.10
C PRO A 16 44.21 -36.37 -8.30
N LYS A 17 44.42 -36.96 -7.10
CA LYS A 17 43.30 -37.24 -6.20
C LYS A 17 42.54 -35.91 -6.05
N LYS A 18 41.29 -35.87 -6.53
CA LYS A 18 40.44 -34.66 -6.41
C LYS A 18 40.42 -34.24 -4.94
N LYS A 19 40.72 -32.97 -4.70
CA LYS A 19 40.64 -32.42 -3.32
C LYS A 19 39.22 -32.65 -2.81
N PRO A 20 39.00 -32.96 -1.56
CA PRO A 20 37.66 -33.19 -0.98
C PRO A 20 36.67 -32.09 -1.28
N SER A 21 37.12 -30.83 -1.28
CA SER A 21 36.32 -29.64 -1.64
C SER A 21 35.78 -29.65 -3.09
N THR A 22 36.52 -30.26 -4.04
CA THR A 22 36.08 -30.33 -5.45
C THR A 22 35.03 -31.41 -5.64
N LYS A 23 35.14 -32.51 -4.90
CA LYS A 23 34.17 -33.63 -4.97
C LYS A 23 32.81 -33.19 -4.38
N ALA A 24 32.80 -32.59 -3.19
CA ALA A 24 31.58 -32.10 -2.56
C ALA A 24 30.78 -31.12 -3.41
N ILE A 25 31.46 -30.28 -4.19
CA ILE A 25 30.81 -29.34 -5.12
C ILE A 25 30.28 -30.05 -6.38
N GLU A 26 30.98 -31.06 -6.89
CA GLU A 26 30.52 -31.84 -8.04
C GLU A 26 29.26 -32.64 -7.73
N GLU A 27 28.99 -32.92 -6.46
CA GLU A 27 27.81 -33.61 -5.96
C GLU A 27 26.59 -32.67 -5.81
N LEU A 28 26.80 -31.34 -5.88
CA LEU A 28 25.70 -30.36 -5.90
C LEU A 28 25.05 -30.34 -7.29
N THR A 29 23.89 -30.94 -7.40
CA THR A 29 23.13 -31.07 -8.67
C THR A 29 22.20 -29.91 -8.97
N GLY A 30 22.03 -29.01 -8.01
CA GLY A 30 21.12 -27.88 -8.13
C GLY A 30 21.66 -26.71 -8.97
N GLN A 31 20.93 -25.63 -8.94
CA GLN A 31 21.25 -24.41 -9.71
C GLN A 31 21.89 -23.36 -8.81
N PHE A 32 22.91 -22.70 -9.35
CA PHE A 32 23.53 -21.53 -8.72
C PHE A 32 23.07 -20.27 -9.46
N PHE A 33 22.71 -19.23 -8.73
CA PHE A 33 22.36 -17.95 -9.31
C PHE A 33 22.69 -16.78 -8.38
N SER A 34 22.81 -15.59 -8.96
CA SER A 34 22.96 -14.32 -8.24
C SER A 34 21.75 -13.43 -8.49
N THR A 35 21.50 -12.51 -7.56
CA THR A 35 20.48 -11.46 -7.74
C THR A 35 21.14 -10.16 -8.19
N PRO A 36 20.37 -9.21 -8.73
CA PRO A 36 20.87 -7.86 -9.03
C PRO A 36 21.47 -7.13 -7.82
N GLN A 37 21.08 -7.54 -6.60
CA GLN A 37 21.59 -7.01 -5.32
C GLN A 37 22.92 -7.65 -4.89
N GLY A 38 23.49 -8.54 -5.73
CA GLY A 38 24.77 -9.21 -5.45
C GLY A 38 24.68 -10.44 -4.54
N LEU A 39 23.47 -10.78 -4.05
CA LEU A 39 23.28 -11.99 -3.24
C LEU A 39 23.41 -13.23 -4.12
N LYS A 40 23.91 -14.32 -3.55
CA LYS A 40 24.22 -15.54 -4.27
C LYS A 40 23.57 -16.73 -3.61
N PHE A 41 22.88 -17.52 -4.41
CA PHE A 41 22.02 -18.62 -3.95
C PHE A 41 22.35 -19.93 -4.64
N TYR A 42 22.06 -20.99 -3.92
CA TYR A 42 21.98 -22.34 -4.41
C TYR A 42 20.57 -22.89 -4.20
N VAL A 43 20.03 -23.64 -5.15
CA VAL A 43 18.74 -24.30 -5.05
C VAL A 43 18.78 -25.67 -5.71
N GLU A 44 18.27 -26.69 -5.02
CA GLU A 44 18.01 -28.01 -5.57
C GLU A 44 16.67 -28.05 -6.29
N ALA A 45 16.40 -29.12 -7.04
CA ALA A 45 15.10 -29.29 -7.66
C ALA A 45 14.01 -29.30 -6.59
N ASP A 46 12.96 -28.51 -6.82
CA ASP A 46 11.79 -28.39 -5.92
C ASP A 46 12.11 -27.91 -4.48
N ALA A 47 13.32 -27.38 -4.26
CA ALA A 47 13.74 -26.88 -2.96
C ALA A 47 13.65 -25.36 -2.85
N ILE A 48 13.82 -24.90 -1.62
CA ILE A 48 13.88 -23.46 -1.30
C ILE A 48 15.32 -22.98 -1.54
N PRO A 49 15.53 -21.82 -2.21
CA PRO A 49 16.86 -21.27 -2.39
C PRO A 49 17.57 -21.01 -1.05
N MET A 50 18.83 -21.41 -0.98
CA MET A 50 19.71 -21.19 0.17
C MET A 50 20.76 -20.15 -0.19
N GLU A 51 20.98 -19.18 0.67
CA GLU A 51 22.07 -18.22 0.49
C GLU A 51 23.42 -18.93 0.68
N ILE A 52 24.36 -18.75 -0.27
CA ILE A 52 25.67 -19.44 -0.25
C ILE A 52 26.49 -19.03 0.99
N GLU A 53 26.30 -17.83 1.49
CA GLU A 53 26.97 -17.34 2.71
C GLU A 53 26.25 -17.81 4.00
N GLY A 54 25.04 -18.36 3.89
CA GLY A 54 24.22 -18.76 5.03
C GLY A 54 24.62 -20.10 5.66
N GLU A 55 24.17 -20.30 6.88
CA GLU A 55 24.40 -21.54 7.66
C GLU A 55 23.72 -22.76 7.02
N THR A 56 22.58 -22.57 6.36
CA THR A 56 21.81 -23.65 5.70
C THR A 56 22.63 -24.29 4.57
N PHE A 57 23.33 -23.49 3.76
CA PHE A 57 24.19 -24.01 2.71
C PHE A 57 25.41 -24.73 3.28
N GLU A 58 25.99 -24.21 4.34
CA GLU A 58 27.09 -24.88 5.07
C GLU A 58 26.64 -26.22 5.67
N GLY A 59 25.47 -26.24 6.31
CA GLY A 59 24.86 -27.45 6.85
C GLY A 59 24.61 -28.52 5.78
N LEU A 60 24.11 -28.11 4.59
CA LEU A 60 23.92 -29.03 3.46
C LEU A 60 25.26 -29.69 3.04
N ILE A 61 26.32 -28.92 2.94
CA ILE A 61 27.65 -29.44 2.60
C ILE A 61 28.17 -30.39 3.66
N ALA A 62 28.03 -30.02 4.94
CA ALA A 62 28.44 -30.83 6.06
C ALA A 62 27.69 -32.18 6.10
N ASP A 63 26.37 -32.16 5.92
CA ASP A 63 25.55 -33.35 5.89
C ASP A 63 25.92 -34.30 4.75
N ARG A 64 26.08 -33.79 3.52
CA ARG A 64 26.48 -34.59 2.36
C ARG A 64 27.84 -35.25 2.55
N ARG A 65 28.83 -34.53 3.09
CA ARG A 65 30.14 -35.09 3.36
C ARG A 65 30.11 -36.15 4.46
N TYR A 66 29.31 -35.92 5.50
CA TYR A 66 29.13 -36.92 6.55
C TYR A 66 28.48 -38.20 6.01
N GLN A 67 27.45 -38.06 5.18
CA GLN A 67 26.78 -39.20 4.55
C GLN A 67 27.68 -39.96 3.56
N SER A 68 28.61 -39.26 2.87
CA SER A 68 29.59 -39.91 1.98
C SER A 68 30.75 -40.58 2.72
N GLY A 69 30.79 -40.49 4.05
CA GLY A 69 31.85 -41.09 4.87
C GLY A 69 33.17 -40.31 4.87
N GLU A 70 33.19 -39.08 4.34
CA GLU A 70 34.38 -38.20 4.28
C GLU A 70 34.58 -37.37 5.56
N GLY A 71 33.68 -37.49 6.55
CA GLY A 71 33.69 -36.68 7.77
C GLY A 71 33.23 -35.23 7.55
N LEU A 72 33.29 -34.40 8.60
CA LEU A 72 32.89 -33.00 8.51
C LEU A 72 33.94 -32.19 7.74
N PRO A 73 33.50 -31.18 6.95
CA PRO A 73 34.41 -30.26 6.24
C PRO A 73 35.15 -29.37 7.23
N THR A 74 36.37 -29.03 6.91
CA THR A 74 37.13 -27.98 7.62
C THR A 74 36.66 -26.59 7.18
N GLY A 75 36.94 -25.55 7.98
CA GLY A 75 36.60 -24.17 7.63
C GLY A 75 37.20 -23.73 6.28
N ASP A 76 38.47 -24.14 5.97
CA ASP A 76 39.09 -23.84 4.69
C ASP A 76 38.41 -24.53 3.51
N GLU A 77 37.93 -25.74 3.69
CA GLU A 77 37.19 -26.47 2.66
C GLU A 77 35.86 -25.79 2.39
N ILE A 78 35.12 -25.39 3.42
CA ILE A 78 33.88 -24.62 3.27
C ILE A 78 34.14 -23.28 2.54
N ALA A 79 35.19 -22.55 2.92
CA ALA A 79 35.58 -21.30 2.26
C ALA A 79 35.90 -21.51 0.76
N ASN A 80 36.58 -22.61 0.40
CA ASN A 80 36.87 -22.94 -0.99
C ASN A 80 35.61 -23.33 -1.77
N ILE A 81 34.71 -24.09 -1.15
CA ILE A 81 33.42 -24.47 -1.74
C ILE A 81 32.57 -23.21 -1.99
N ARG A 82 32.44 -22.32 -1.01
CA ARG A 82 31.73 -21.04 -1.17
C ARG A 82 32.34 -20.17 -2.26
N ARG A 83 33.67 -20.12 -2.38
CA ARG A 83 34.34 -19.35 -3.45
C ARG A 83 33.96 -19.85 -4.84
N LEU A 84 33.90 -21.16 -5.04
CA LEU A 84 33.53 -21.76 -6.33
C LEU A 84 32.02 -21.62 -6.59
N ALA A 85 31.20 -21.83 -5.58
CA ALA A 85 29.75 -21.62 -5.64
C ALA A 85 29.39 -20.17 -6.02
N ARG A 86 30.06 -19.17 -5.42
CA ARG A 86 29.92 -17.75 -5.79
C ARG A 86 30.28 -17.49 -7.26
N TYR A 87 31.34 -18.10 -7.75
CA TYR A 87 31.74 -17.96 -9.16
C TYR A 87 30.68 -18.55 -10.09
N TRP A 88 30.10 -19.71 -9.76
CA TRP A 88 29.04 -20.27 -10.58
C TRP A 88 27.74 -19.44 -10.49
N ALA A 89 27.40 -18.98 -9.33
CA ALA A 89 26.23 -18.11 -9.14
C ALA A 89 26.34 -16.81 -9.95
N SER A 90 27.52 -16.22 -10.05
CA SER A 90 27.74 -14.98 -10.79
C SER A 90 27.49 -15.10 -12.31
N LYS A 91 27.45 -16.31 -12.84
CA LYS A 91 27.16 -16.57 -14.27
C LYS A 91 25.68 -16.60 -14.62
N ASN A 92 24.81 -16.65 -13.63
CA ASN A 92 23.37 -16.76 -13.83
C ASN A 92 22.68 -15.75 -12.91
N MET A 93 22.25 -14.64 -13.50
CA MET A 93 21.54 -13.58 -12.75
C MET A 93 20.04 -13.80 -12.87
N ARG A 94 19.32 -13.70 -11.75
CA ARG A 94 17.85 -13.81 -11.64
C ARG A 94 17.31 -12.71 -10.75
N ASP A 95 16.21 -12.14 -11.17
CA ASP A 95 15.41 -11.28 -10.30
C ASP A 95 14.52 -12.17 -9.43
N ILE A 96 14.59 -11.98 -8.12
CA ILE A 96 13.92 -12.81 -7.13
C ILE A 96 13.27 -11.92 -6.08
N GLY A 97 12.02 -12.23 -5.79
CA GLY A 97 11.22 -11.53 -4.79
C GLY A 97 11.39 -12.07 -3.38
N VAL A 98 10.90 -11.30 -2.44
CA VAL A 98 10.63 -11.73 -1.05
C VAL A 98 9.12 -11.66 -0.87
N ARG A 99 8.47 -12.77 -0.56
CA ARG A 99 7.00 -12.99 -0.51
C ARG A 99 6.30 -12.92 -1.85
N VAL A 100 6.55 -11.91 -2.66
CA VAL A 100 5.93 -11.76 -3.98
C VAL A 100 7.00 -11.63 -5.04
N ALA A 101 6.71 -12.17 -6.21
CA ALA A 101 7.54 -12.04 -7.40
C ALA A 101 6.68 -11.96 -8.65
N LYS A 102 7.19 -11.26 -9.68
CA LYS A 102 6.58 -11.22 -11.00
C LYS A 102 6.95 -12.47 -11.78
N THR A 103 6.01 -12.98 -12.58
CA THR A 103 6.25 -14.00 -13.60
C THR A 103 5.88 -13.45 -14.97
N ASP A 104 6.12 -14.20 -16.04
CA ASP A 104 5.75 -13.77 -17.40
C ASP A 104 4.24 -13.57 -17.54
N ASP A 105 3.43 -14.41 -16.85
CA ASP A 105 1.98 -14.43 -16.97
C ASP A 105 1.22 -13.89 -15.76
N GLY A 106 1.92 -13.53 -14.67
CA GLY A 106 1.23 -13.14 -13.45
C GLY A 106 2.15 -12.86 -12.26
N ILE A 107 1.73 -13.36 -11.10
CA ILE A 107 2.35 -13.11 -9.80
C ILE A 107 2.55 -14.43 -9.07
N VAL A 108 3.66 -14.56 -8.37
CA VAL A 108 3.86 -15.60 -7.35
C VAL A 108 3.75 -14.97 -5.96
N TYR A 109 2.99 -15.63 -5.07
CA TYR A 109 3.00 -15.36 -3.63
C TYR A 109 3.53 -16.58 -2.88
N ASP A 110 4.60 -16.38 -2.09
CA ASP A 110 5.20 -17.42 -1.25
C ASP A 110 4.62 -17.37 0.18
N PRO A 111 3.78 -18.33 0.57
CA PRO A 111 3.23 -18.40 1.93
C PRO A 111 4.24 -18.96 2.95
N VAL A 112 5.47 -19.27 2.56
CA VAL A 112 6.52 -19.88 3.40
C VAL A 112 6.08 -21.24 3.97
N ARG A 113 5.42 -22.05 3.14
CA ARG A 113 5.03 -23.42 3.53
C ARG A 113 6.24 -24.34 3.65
N PRO A 114 6.20 -25.31 4.56
CA PRO A 114 7.28 -26.31 4.68
C PRO A 114 7.47 -27.17 3.41
N ASP A 115 6.37 -27.40 2.64
CA ASP A 115 6.40 -28.19 1.40
C ASP A 115 6.93 -27.41 0.18
N GLY A 116 7.37 -26.16 0.36
CA GLY A 116 7.95 -25.33 -0.70
C GLY A 116 6.96 -24.81 -1.75
N LYS A 117 5.68 -25.15 -1.66
CA LYS A 117 4.67 -24.70 -2.63
C LYS A 117 4.38 -23.21 -2.48
N VAL A 118 4.09 -22.59 -3.62
CA VAL A 118 3.75 -21.18 -3.75
C VAL A 118 2.46 -21.00 -4.55
N TYR A 119 1.77 -19.88 -4.38
CA TYR A 119 0.61 -19.54 -5.18
C TYR A 119 1.04 -18.86 -6.47
N PHE A 120 0.65 -19.44 -7.60
CA PHE A 120 0.72 -18.80 -8.92
C PHE A 120 -0.62 -18.15 -9.19
N ILE A 121 -0.62 -16.85 -9.46
CA ILE A 121 -1.81 -16.02 -9.63
C ILE A 121 -1.75 -15.41 -11.03
N THR A 122 -2.71 -15.76 -11.86
CA THR A 122 -2.82 -15.31 -13.26
C THR A 122 -4.24 -14.82 -13.54
N LYS A 123 -4.50 -14.24 -14.71
CA LYS A 123 -5.86 -13.78 -15.07
C LYS A 123 -6.96 -14.87 -14.93
N PRO A 124 -6.73 -16.13 -15.35
CA PRO A 124 -7.72 -17.20 -15.17
C PRO A 124 -8.02 -17.57 -13.72
N GLY A 125 -7.08 -17.30 -12.78
CA GLY A 125 -7.24 -17.68 -11.38
C GLY A 125 -5.93 -17.84 -10.65
N TYR A 126 -5.94 -18.61 -9.56
CA TYR A 126 -4.74 -18.90 -8.78
C TYR A 126 -4.68 -20.38 -8.40
N GLU A 127 -3.47 -20.91 -8.30
CA GLU A 127 -3.22 -22.31 -7.92
C GLU A 127 -2.01 -22.42 -6.99
N LEU A 128 -2.05 -23.40 -6.09
CA LEU A 128 -0.93 -23.74 -5.20
C LEU A 128 -0.12 -24.89 -5.83
N LYS A 129 1.12 -24.62 -6.20
CA LYS A 129 1.98 -25.65 -6.82
C LYS A 129 3.45 -25.46 -6.46
N THR A 130 4.24 -26.50 -6.66
CA THR A 130 5.70 -26.44 -6.54
C THR A 130 6.27 -25.65 -7.73
N PRO A 131 7.11 -24.62 -7.49
CA PRO A 131 7.73 -23.87 -8.56
C PRO A 131 8.82 -24.70 -9.23
N GLY A 132 8.81 -24.82 -10.57
CA GLY A 132 9.88 -25.47 -11.34
C GLY A 132 11.20 -24.68 -11.35
N THR A 133 11.15 -23.39 -11.02
CA THR A 133 12.28 -22.49 -10.81
C THR A 133 12.01 -21.59 -9.62
N PRO A 134 13.02 -21.15 -8.86
CA PRO A 134 12.82 -20.26 -7.74
C PRO A 134 12.36 -18.86 -8.22
N TYR A 135 11.29 -18.36 -7.63
CA TYR A 135 10.78 -17.00 -7.82
C TYR A 135 10.98 -16.15 -6.56
N THR A 136 11.09 -16.79 -5.42
CA THR A 136 11.21 -16.13 -4.11
C THR A 136 12.34 -16.74 -3.30
N VAL A 137 12.84 -15.96 -2.35
CA VAL A 137 13.79 -16.40 -1.32
C VAL A 137 13.17 -16.22 0.06
N ARG A 138 13.62 -17.05 1.01
CA ARG A 138 13.15 -17.02 2.39
C ARG A 138 14.31 -16.68 3.31
N TYR A 139 14.07 -15.73 4.19
CA TYR A 139 15.04 -15.25 5.17
C TYR A 139 14.65 -15.65 6.59
N PRO A 140 15.61 -15.69 7.52
CA PRO A 140 15.32 -15.93 8.94
C PRO A 140 14.28 -14.96 9.48
N GLY A 141 13.37 -15.46 10.31
CA GLY A 141 12.28 -14.67 10.88
C GLY A 141 11.01 -14.61 10.05
N MET A 142 11.04 -15.02 8.77
CA MET A 142 9.81 -15.16 7.98
C MET A 142 8.95 -16.29 8.55
N LEU A 143 7.67 -16.02 8.78
CA LEU A 143 6.71 -16.99 9.28
C LEU A 143 5.82 -17.51 8.14
N GLU A 144 5.26 -18.69 8.32
CA GLU A 144 4.22 -19.21 7.44
C GLU A 144 3.03 -18.23 7.39
N ALA A 145 2.49 -18.05 6.20
CA ALA A 145 1.35 -17.19 5.91
C ALA A 145 0.14 -18.03 5.51
N PRO A 146 -0.60 -18.63 6.45
CA PRO A 146 -1.76 -19.45 6.15
C PRO A 146 -2.78 -18.66 5.32
N ILE A 147 -3.37 -19.34 4.32
CA ILE A 147 -4.38 -18.78 3.43
C ILE A 147 -5.67 -19.56 3.65
N VAL A 148 -6.71 -18.85 4.01
CA VAL A 148 -8.07 -19.35 4.23
C VAL A 148 -9.01 -18.57 3.33
N GLU A 149 -10.00 -19.22 2.77
CA GLU A 149 -11.04 -18.55 2.01
C GLU A 149 -11.69 -17.44 2.85
N GLY A 150 -11.83 -16.27 2.28
CA GLY A 150 -12.34 -15.10 2.96
C GLY A 150 -13.17 -14.21 2.05
N THR A 151 -13.74 -13.17 2.62
CA THR A 151 -14.65 -12.24 1.98
C THR A 151 -14.23 -10.79 2.22
N VAL A 152 -14.82 -9.86 1.49
CA VAL A 152 -14.68 -8.42 1.76
C VAL A 152 -15.13 -8.08 3.19
N GLN A 153 -16.12 -8.81 3.72
CA GLN A 153 -16.59 -8.58 5.08
C GLN A 153 -15.56 -8.98 6.14
N ASP A 154 -14.79 -10.05 5.91
CA ASP A 154 -13.67 -10.40 6.78
C ASP A 154 -12.61 -9.27 6.76
N HIS A 155 -12.34 -8.67 5.59
CA HIS A 155 -11.40 -7.56 5.47
C HIS A 155 -11.90 -6.30 6.18
N LEU A 156 -13.17 -5.93 5.96
CA LEU A 156 -13.79 -4.81 6.68
C LEU A 156 -13.81 -5.05 8.19
N SER A 157 -14.14 -6.29 8.62
CA SER A 157 -14.16 -6.64 10.04
C SER A 157 -12.78 -6.52 10.68
N LEU A 158 -11.71 -6.86 9.95
CA LEU A 158 -10.34 -6.69 10.42
C LEU A 158 -9.98 -5.19 10.55
N ILE A 159 -10.21 -4.40 9.52
CA ILE A 159 -9.88 -2.97 9.51
C ILE A 159 -10.66 -2.20 10.58
N ARG A 160 -11.92 -2.56 10.80
CA ARG A 160 -12.81 -1.94 11.80
C ARG A 160 -12.51 -2.34 13.26
N LEU A 161 -11.47 -3.13 13.50
CA LEU A 161 -10.89 -3.25 14.84
C LEU A 161 -10.28 -1.93 15.32
N TRP A 162 -9.92 -1.03 14.41
CA TRP A 162 -9.47 0.34 14.68
C TRP A 162 -10.56 1.35 14.29
N HIS A 163 -10.44 2.56 14.80
CA HIS A 163 -11.39 3.63 14.51
C HIS A 163 -10.90 4.43 13.29
N LEU A 164 -11.32 4.01 12.11
CA LEU A 164 -11.07 4.67 10.83
C LEU A 164 -12.35 5.31 10.32
N ASP A 165 -12.25 6.41 9.62
CA ASP A 165 -13.35 6.91 8.79
C ASP A 165 -13.47 6.09 7.50
N GLN A 166 -14.57 6.25 6.79
CA GLN A 166 -14.86 5.47 5.58
C GLN A 166 -13.79 5.62 4.48
N LYS A 167 -13.19 6.81 4.33
CA LYS A 167 -12.14 7.05 3.34
C LYS A 167 -10.86 6.35 3.73
N SER A 168 -10.46 6.45 5.01
CA SER A 168 -9.31 5.73 5.55
C SER A 168 -9.51 4.20 5.49
N GLU A 169 -10.74 3.68 5.62
CA GLU A 169 -11.03 2.25 5.37
C GLU A 169 -10.68 1.88 3.92
N ILE A 170 -11.16 2.65 2.93
CA ILE A 170 -10.87 2.40 1.50
C ILE A 170 -9.37 2.50 1.21
N LEU A 171 -8.69 3.52 1.73
CA LEU A 171 -7.24 3.68 1.57
C LEU A 171 -6.49 2.49 2.16
N SER A 172 -6.85 2.08 3.37
CA SER A 172 -6.25 0.93 4.06
C SER A 172 -6.43 -0.37 3.27
N MET A 173 -7.62 -0.61 2.70
CA MET A 173 -7.89 -1.79 1.87
C MET A 173 -7.11 -1.78 0.55
N GLY A 174 -7.01 -0.63 -0.11
CA GLY A 174 -6.23 -0.46 -1.33
C GLY A 174 -4.73 -0.65 -1.10
N LEU A 175 -4.20 -0.16 0.04
CA LEU A 175 -2.83 -0.39 0.47
C LEU A 175 -2.56 -1.88 0.70
N ASP A 176 -3.44 -2.59 1.40
CA ASP A 176 -3.30 -4.03 1.64
C ASP A 176 -3.27 -4.83 0.34
N PHE A 177 -4.13 -4.48 -0.62
CA PHE A 177 -4.15 -5.11 -1.93
C PHE A 177 -2.88 -4.81 -2.74
N SER A 178 -2.46 -3.55 -2.81
CA SER A 178 -1.33 -3.12 -3.64
C SER A 178 -0.01 -3.77 -3.24
N ARG A 179 0.16 -4.16 -1.98
CA ARG A 179 1.36 -4.87 -1.47
C ARG A 179 1.57 -6.23 -2.12
N LEU A 180 0.50 -6.86 -2.61
CA LEU A 180 0.56 -8.14 -3.32
C LEU A 180 1.00 -8.00 -4.78
N ILE A 181 1.11 -6.79 -5.30
CA ILE A 181 1.51 -6.52 -6.68
C ILE A 181 3.01 -6.25 -6.71
N PRO A 182 3.83 -7.16 -7.25
CA PRO A 182 5.27 -6.97 -7.32
C PRO A 182 5.65 -5.94 -8.39
N ASP A 183 6.84 -5.37 -8.24
CA ASP A 183 7.48 -4.48 -9.22
C ASP A 183 6.73 -3.18 -9.55
N ILE A 184 5.86 -2.72 -8.66
CA ILE A 184 5.29 -1.37 -8.71
C ILE A 184 5.92 -0.46 -7.63
N PRO A 185 5.95 0.86 -7.81
CA PRO A 185 6.15 1.78 -6.71
C PRO A 185 5.06 1.59 -5.66
N HIS A 186 5.43 1.58 -4.37
CA HIS A 186 4.47 1.49 -3.27
C HIS A 186 4.36 2.83 -2.55
N ALA A 187 3.15 3.28 -2.24
CA ALA A 187 2.99 4.42 -1.35
C ALA A 187 3.46 4.08 0.07
N ILE A 188 4.02 5.06 0.75
CA ILE A 188 4.38 4.95 2.17
C ILE A 188 3.09 5.07 2.97
N GLU A 189 2.69 4.04 3.70
CA GLU A 189 1.55 4.13 4.62
C GLU A 189 2.01 4.88 5.88
N ASP A 190 1.61 6.15 6.02
CA ASP A 190 1.93 6.98 7.18
C ASP A 190 0.74 6.99 8.15
N VAL A 191 0.91 6.28 9.28
CA VAL A 191 -0.16 6.03 10.25
C VAL A 191 -0.06 7.00 11.41
N ASN A 192 -0.98 7.95 11.44
CA ASN A 192 -1.05 9.01 12.43
C ASN A 192 -2.26 8.82 13.35
N GLY A 193 -2.20 9.36 14.55
CA GLY A 193 -3.30 9.30 15.51
C GLY A 193 -2.87 9.63 16.93
N ALA A 194 -3.85 9.91 17.80
CA ALA A 194 -3.62 10.25 19.19
C ALA A 194 -2.94 9.10 19.95
N HIS A 195 -2.40 9.41 21.12
CA HIS A 195 -1.89 8.38 22.04
C HIS A 195 -3.00 7.37 22.38
N GLY A 196 -2.69 6.07 22.33
CA GLY A 196 -3.67 5.01 22.62
C GLY A 196 -4.68 4.73 21.50
N SER A 197 -4.49 5.23 20.27
CA SER A 197 -5.35 4.90 19.10
C SER A 197 -5.07 3.53 18.48
N GLY A 198 -4.09 2.76 18.99
CA GLY A 198 -3.76 1.41 18.48
C GLY A 198 -2.83 1.39 17.26
N LYS A 199 -2.02 2.42 17.04
CA LYS A 199 -1.10 2.51 15.86
C LYS A 199 -0.16 1.31 15.76
N THR A 200 0.48 0.91 16.85
CA THR A 200 1.41 -0.24 16.84
C THR A 200 0.69 -1.53 16.47
N SER A 201 -0.45 -1.84 17.08
CA SER A 201 -1.23 -3.05 16.75
C SER A 201 -1.77 -3.03 15.32
N TYR A 202 -2.14 -1.85 14.80
CA TYR A 202 -2.50 -1.68 13.38
C TYR A 202 -1.31 -2.01 12.48
N THR A 203 -0.15 -1.42 12.72
CA THR A 203 1.07 -1.63 11.95
C THR A 203 1.52 -3.09 11.97
N GLU A 204 1.52 -3.74 13.13
CA GLU A 204 1.80 -5.17 13.28
C GLU A 204 0.83 -6.01 12.43
N THR A 205 -0.47 -5.73 12.52
CA THR A 205 -1.50 -6.44 11.75
C THR A 205 -1.29 -6.30 10.26
N LYS A 206 -1.01 -5.08 9.77
CA LYS A 206 -0.71 -4.84 8.34
C LYS A 206 0.50 -5.64 7.88
N ARG A 207 1.54 -5.71 8.69
CA ARG A 207 2.70 -6.57 8.44
C ARG A 207 2.31 -8.04 8.38
N MET A 208 1.51 -8.52 9.32
CA MET A 208 1.09 -9.91 9.41
C MET A 208 0.16 -10.34 8.27
N ILE A 209 -0.60 -9.43 7.65
CA ILE A 209 -1.41 -9.73 6.45
C ILE A 209 -0.49 -10.09 5.27
N PHE A 210 0.52 -9.29 4.98
CA PHE A 210 1.33 -9.40 3.78
C PHE A 210 2.58 -10.26 3.96
N ASP A 211 3.40 -9.95 4.96
CA ASP A 211 4.71 -10.58 5.21
C ASP A 211 4.88 -10.92 6.69
N PRO A 212 4.19 -11.98 7.18
CA PRO A 212 4.31 -12.44 8.56
C PRO A 212 5.77 -12.68 8.96
N ASN A 213 6.16 -12.10 10.11
CA ASN A 213 7.52 -12.16 10.62
C ASN A 213 7.54 -12.27 12.13
N GLY A 214 8.53 -12.98 12.69
CA GLY A 214 8.72 -13.13 14.13
C GLY A 214 9.01 -11.80 14.86
N ALA A 215 9.50 -10.77 14.13
CA ALA A 215 9.60 -9.39 14.57
C ALA A 215 8.76 -8.53 13.61
N PRO A 216 7.46 -8.34 13.86
CA PRO A 216 6.56 -7.69 12.91
C PRO A 216 6.86 -6.22 12.70
N THR A 217 7.42 -5.54 13.69
CA THR A 217 7.84 -4.12 13.59
C THR A 217 9.30 -3.94 14.01
N GLN A 218 9.86 -2.82 13.62
CA GLN A 218 11.21 -2.40 14.01
C GLN A 218 11.27 -0.90 14.23
N SER A 219 12.22 -0.44 15.05
CA SER A 219 12.50 0.99 15.19
C SER A 219 13.23 1.52 13.96
N LEU A 220 13.04 2.82 13.66
CA LEU A 220 13.78 3.49 12.59
C LEU A 220 15.30 3.47 12.90
N LYS A 221 16.08 2.90 12.00
CA LYS A 221 17.53 2.96 12.02
C LYS A 221 18.02 4.23 11.32
N HIS A 222 19.09 4.82 11.82
CA HIS A 222 19.70 6.02 11.25
C HIS A 222 20.97 5.70 10.45
N ASP A 223 21.13 4.44 10.04
CA ASP A 223 22.24 3.95 9.23
C ASP A 223 21.70 3.39 7.91
N GLU A 224 22.25 3.87 6.78
CA GLU A 224 21.84 3.45 5.43
C GLU A 224 22.04 1.96 5.20
N ARG A 225 23.10 1.38 5.78
CA ARG A 225 23.40 -0.04 5.65
C ARG A 225 22.35 -0.90 6.35
N ASP A 226 21.96 -0.54 7.57
CA ASP A 226 20.96 -1.28 8.33
C ASP A 226 19.58 -1.24 7.66
N ILE A 227 19.21 -0.08 7.12
CA ILE A 227 17.95 0.07 6.32
C ILE A 227 18.03 -0.79 5.05
N SER A 228 19.19 -0.80 4.38
CA SER A 228 19.40 -1.60 3.16
C SER A 228 19.32 -3.09 3.44
N ILE A 229 19.91 -3.58 4.52
CA ILE A 229 19.82 -4.99 4.95
C ILE A 229 18.36 -5.35 5.22
N SER A 230 17.64 -4.51 5.96
CA SER A 230 16.21 -4.73 6.22
C SER A 230 15.40 -4.80 4.92
N ALA A 231 15.67 -3.91 3.96
CA ALA A 231 14.99 -3.87 2.68
C ALA A 231 15.26 -5.09 1.79
N VAL A 232 16.46 -5.67 1.88
CA VAL A 232 16.82 -6.89 1.14
C VAL A 232 16.13 -8.11 1.74
N HIS A 233 16.10 -8.23 3.07
CA HIS A 233 15.65 -9.44 3.77
C HIS A 233 14.16 -9.48 4.08
N GLN A 234 13.43 -8.38 3.87
CA GLN A 234 12.01 -8.28 4.22
C GLN A 234 11.16 -7.96 3.00
N GLY A 235 9.99 -8.58 2.90
CA GLY A 235 9.00 -8.25 1.86
C GLY A 235 8.34 -6.90 2.09
N MET A 236 8.28 -6.45 3.35
CA MET A 236 7.71 -5.17 3.79
C MET A 236 8.52 -4.63 4.97
N ILE A 237 8.67 -3.32 5.07
CA ILE A 237 9.29 -2.65 6.22
C ILE A 237 8.20 -2.00 7.07
N ALA A 238 8.15 -2.34 8.35
CA ALA A 238 7.21 -1.76 9.30
C ALA A 238 7.97 -1.03 10.42
N LEU A 239 7.91 0.31 10.40
CA LEU A 239 8.59 1.19 11.35
C LEU A 239 7.61 1.64 12.42
N ASP A 240 7.92 1.30 13.67
CA ASP A 240 7.08 1.63 14.81
C ASP A 240 7.68 2.78 15.63
N ASN A 241 6.78 3.65 16.10
CA ASN A 241 7.10 4.71 17.06
C ASN A 241 8.09 5.77 16.52
N VAL A 242 7.92 6.20 15.27
CA VAL A 242 8.70 7.29 14.67
C VAL A 242 8.11 8.62 15.14
N ASN A 243 8.48 9.07 16.34
CA ASN A 243 7.86 10.22 17.01
C ASN A 243 8.52 11.56 16.72
N THR A 244 9.58 11.57 15.94
CA THR A 244 10.27 12.79 15.49
C THR A 244 10.49 12.72 13.99
N ALA A 245 10.42 13.87 13.32
CA ALA A 245 10.73 13.92 11.90
C ALA A 245 12.12 13.33 11.65
N MET A 246 12.19 12.38 10.73
CA MET A 246 13.43 11.72 10.36
C MET A 246 14.40 12.71 9.68
N PRO A 247 15.72 12.48 9.77
CA PRO A 247 16.69 13.25 9.00
C PRO A 247 16.43 13.17 7.50
N ASP A 248 16.71 14.25 6.77
CA ASP A 248 16.43 14.37 5.33
C ASP A 248 17.01 13.20 4.51
N TYR A 249 18.23 12.77 4.82
CA TYR A 249 18.89 11.65 4.10
C TYR A 249 18.19 10.30 4.34
N ILE A 250 17.60 10.09 5.53
CA ILE A 250 16.79 8.89 5.82
C ILE A 250 15.48 8.94 5.04
N SER A 251 14.81 10.10 5.03
CA SER A 251 13.60 10.32 4.21
C SER A 251 13.87 10.01 2.72
N ASP A 252 15.03 10.43 2.19
CA ASP A 252 15.44 10.15 0.81
C ASP A 252 15.66 8.64 0.56
N ILE A 253 16.25 7.93 1.51
CA ILE A 253 16.42 6.47 1.42
C ILE A 253 15.06 5.77 1.40
N ILE A 254 14.15 6.13 2.31
CA ILE A 254 12.80 5.57 2.37
C ILE A 254 12.06 5.80 1.04
N CYS A 255 12.11 7.02 0.50
CA CYS A 255 11.51 7.35 -0.79
C CYS A 255 12.09 6.53 -1.96
N ARG A 256 13.40 6.27 -1.96
CA ARG A 256 14.05 5.44 -2.98
C ARG A 256 13.65 3.97 -2.87
N LEU A 257 13.54 3.45 -1.66
CA LEU A 257 13.12 2.06 -1.41
C LEU A 257 11.68 1.79 -1.85
N THR A 258 10.80 2.77 -1.77
CA THR A 258 9.40 2.59 -2.20
C THR A 258 9.24 2.69 -3.72
N THR A 259 10.10 3.45 -4.40
CA THR A 259 9.98 3.71 -5.85
C THR A 259 10.94 2.90 -6.71
N GLY A 260 11.91 2.21 -6.12
CA GLY A 260 12.93 1.45 -6.84
C GLY A 260 14.01 2.33 -7.49
N GLN A 261 14.15 3.57 -7.06
CA GLN A 261 15.28 4.40 -7.46
C GLN A 261 16.56 3.81 -6.85
N GLY A 262 17.42 3.25 -7.73
CA GLY A 262 18.63 2.60 -7.28
C GLY A 262 19.55 3.54 -6.50
N PHE A 263 20.11 3.06 -5.41
CA PHE A 263 21.18 3.73 -4.70
C PHE A 263 22.35 2.77 -4.51
N ARG A 264 23.56 3.35 -4.44
CA ARG A 264 24.77 2.57 -4.23
C ARG A 264 24.96 2.34 -2.74
N THR A 265 25.19 1.10 -2.38
CA THR A 265 25.58 0.74 -1.02
C THR A 265 26.71 -0.28 -1.07
N ARG A 266 27.36 -0.53 0.06
CA ARG A 266 28.39 -1.57 0.12
C ARG A 266 27.74 -2.94 -0.05
N GLU A 267 28.40 -3.79 -0.84
CA GLU A 267 27.99 -5.19 -0.99
C GLU A 267 27.94 -5.88 0.39
N LEU A 268 26.85 -6.59 0.65
CA LEU A 268 26.73 -7.38 1.87
C LEU A 268 27.84 -8.43 1.90
N TYR A 269 28.47 -8.61 3.08
CA TYR A 269 29.56 -9.56 3.33
C TYR A 269 30.89 -9.26 2.63
N THR A 270 31.07 -8.08 2.02
CA THR A 270 32.36 -7.64 1.49
C THR A 270 32.77 -6.27 2.04
N ASN A 271 34.10 -6.01 2.13
CA ASN A 271 34.61 -4.75 2.63
C ASN A 271 34.84 -3.70 1.52
N THR A 272 34.88 -4.11 0.26
CA THR A 272 35.28 -3.28 -0.89
C THR A 272 34.29 -3.31 -2.06
N GLY A 273 33.29 -4.21 -2.04
CA GLY A 273 32.28 -4.31 -3.09
C GLY A 273 31.21 -3.23 -2.96
N GLU A 274 30.81 -2.64 -4.09
CA GLU A 274 29.62 -1.80 -4.19
C GLU A 274 28.53 -2.54 -4.94
N VAL A 275 27.28 -2.39 -4.52
CA VAL A 275 26.09 -2.92 -5.19
C VAL A 275 25.06 -1.82 -5.37
N ILE A 276 24.31 -1.88 -6.46
CA ILE A 276 23.18 -1.00 -6.71
C ILE A 276 21.93 -1.72 -6.24
N LEU A 277 21.31 -1.22 -5.17
CA LEU A 277 20.02 -1.70 -4.72
C LEU A 277 18.89 -1.01 -5.51
N LYS A 278 18.11 -1.81 -6.24
CA LYS A 278 16.89 -1.40 -6.92
C LYS A 278 15.74 -2.20 -6.35
N LEU A 279 15.32 -1.85 -5.15
CA LEU A 279 14.25 -2.54 -4.44
C LEU A 279 13.01 -1.65 -4.42
N LYS A 280 11.85 -2.25 -4.63
CA LYS A 280 10.54 -1.64 -4.39
C LYS A 280 9.93 -2.38 -3.20
N ARG A 281 9.81 -1.70 -2.06
CA ARG A 281 9.32 -2.29 -0.82
C ARG A 281 8.13 -1.50 -0.30
N PRO A 282 7.01 -2.14 0.04
CA PRO A 282 5.98 -1.53 0.86
C PRO A 282 6.58 -1.09 2.19
N ILE A 283 6.28 0.13 2.61
CA ILE A 283 6.74 0.68 3.88
C ILE A 283 5.53 1.22 4.63
N ILE A 284 5.39 0.84 5.89
CA ILE A 284 4.45 1.42 6.84
C ILE A 284 5.22 2.06 7.97
N ILE A 285 4.81 3.26 8.34
CA ILE A 285 5.43 4.04 9.41
C ILE A 285 4.32 4.48 10.35
N ASN A 286 4.52 4.38 11.65
CA ASN A 286 3.60 4.97 12.60
C ASN A 286 4.32 5.89 13.59
N GLY A 287 3.62 6.91 14.02
CA GLY A 287 4.11 7.90 14.99
C GLY A 287 2.99 8.73 15.57
N ILE A 288 3.34 9.56 16.58
CA ILE A 288 2.45 10.61 17.10
C ILE A 288 2.59 11.86 16.25
N ASN A 289 3.83 12.16 15.86
CA ASN A 289 4.19 13.26 15.00
C ASN A 289 4.47 12.76 13.58
N ARG A 290 4.43 13.67 12.62
CA ARG A 290 4.74 13.40 11.23
C ARG A 290 6.16 12.85 11.04
N ALA A 291 6.30 11.81 10.22
CA ALA A 291 7.58 11.16 9.95
C ALA A 291 8.53 12.05 9.13
N SER A 292 8.02 12.87 8.20
CA SER A 292 8.81 13.79 7.37
C SER A 292 7.97 14.96 6.87
N TYR A 293 8.60 16.13 6.75
CA TYR A 293 8.02 17.34 6.14
C TYR A 293 8.55 17.58 4.72
N LYS A 294 9.34 16.66 4.17
CA LYS A 294 9.88 16.81 2.81
C LYS A 294 8.78 16.65 1.78
N PRO A 295 8.65 17.56 0.80
CA PRO A 295 7.66 17.44 -0.27
C PRO A 295 7.75 16.11 -1.01
N ASP A 296 8.97 15.61 -1.25
CA ASP A 296 9.22 14.33 -1.92
C ASP A 296 8.67 13.12 -1.15
N PHE A 297 8.67 13.17 0.18
CA PHE A 297 8.06 12.16 1.05
C PHE A 297 6.53 12.29 1.02
N ILE A 298 6.03 13.52 1.23
CA ILE A 298 4.59 13.83 1.20
C ILE A 298 3.97 13.37 -0.12
N ASP A 299 4.63 13.58 -1.26
CA ASP A 299 4.16 13.12 -2.57
C ASP A 299 4.02 11.59 -2.67
N ARG A 300 4.74 10.82 -1.86
CA ARG A 300 4.75 9.36 -1.89
C ARG A 300 4.00 8.69 -0.75
N GLU A 301 3.56 9.44 0.25
CA GLU A 301 2.80 8.86 1.34
C GLU A 301 1.32 8.63 0.98
N CYS A 302 0.70 7.72 1.69
CA CYS A 302 -0.74 7.54 1.81
C CYS A 302 -1.08 7.66 3.30
N PRO A 303 -1.62 8.81 3.74
CA PRO A 303 -1.88 9.05 5.15
C PRO A 303 -3.08 8.24 5.62
N ILE A 304 -2.93 7.62 6.79
CA ILE A 304 -3.99 6.89 7.50
C ILE A 304 -4.14 7.50 8.90
N HIS A 305 -5.32 8.04 9.18
CA HIS A 305 -5.60 8.65 10.47
C HIS A 305 -6.42 7.71 11.36
N LEU A 306 -5.83 7.26 12.48
CA LEU A 306 -6.52 6.46 13.48
C LEU A 306 -7.17 7.38 14.52
N GLY A 307 -8.49 7.37 14.55
CA GLY A 307 -9.27 8.03 15.60
C GLY A 307 -9.14 7.34 16.95
N VAL A 308 -9.55 8.04 18.01
CA VAL A 308 -9.62 7.46 19.34
C VAL A 308 -10.78 6.46 19.41
N MET A 309 -10.49 5.23 19.82
CA MET A 309 -11.50 4.20 19.95
C MET A 309 -12.51 4.59 21.07
N PRO A 310 -13.81 4.63 20.78
CA PRO A 310 -14.84 4.84 21.79
C PRO A 310 -14.72 3.81 22.91
N GLU A 311 -14.95 4.22 24.16
CA GLU A 311 -14.82 3.33 25.32
C GLU A 311 -15.68 2.07 25.22
N SER A 312 -16.89 2.20 24.66
CA SER A 312 -17.82 1.09 24.45
C SER A 312 -17.34 0.03 23.44
N ARG A 313 -16.34 0.36 22.61
CA ARG A 313 -15.76 -0.54 21.58
C ARG A 313 -14.32 -0.93 21.89
N ARG A 314 -13.76 -0.43 23.00
CA ARG A 314 -12.36 -0.70 23.35
C ARG A 314 -12.20 -2.17 23.76
N LEU A 315 -11.25 -2.83 23.11
CA LEU A 315 -10.84 -4.21 23.39
C LEU A 315 -9.53 -4.22 24.19
N THR A 316 -9.30 -5.27 24.94
CA THR A 316 -7.97 -5.56 25.49
C THR A 316 -7.01 -5.95 24.35
N ASP A 317 -5.70 -5.80 24.57
CA ASP A 317 -4.69 -6.20 23.58
C ASP A 317 -4.81 -7.69 23.22
N ALA A 318 -5.14 -8.54 24.18
CA ALA A 318 -5.34 -9.97 23.94
C ALA A 318 -6.58 -10.24 23.06
N GLU A 319 -7.70 -9.57 23.30
CA GLU A 319 -8.91 -9.70 22.46
C GLU A 319 -8.68 -9.15 21.05
N MET A 320 -8.01 -8.01 20.94
CA MET A 320 -7.66 -7.39 19.67
C MET A 320 -6.80 -8.35 18.84
N ARG A 321 -5.73 -8.90 19.44
CA ARG A 321 -4.83 -9.85 18.80
C ARG A 321 -5.56 -11.14 18.39
N ALA A 322 -6.35 -11.72 19.27
CA ALA A 322 -7.11 -12.94 18.95
C ALA A 322 -8.07 -12.75 17.78
N LYS A 323 -8.76 -11.59 17.71
CA LYS A 323 -9.63 -11.27 16.57
C LYS A 323 -8.84 -11.05 15.28
N ALA A 324 -7.72 -10.34 15.35
CA ALA A 324 -6.85 -10.12 14.19
C ALA A 324 -6.29 -11.44 13.66
N ASP A 325 -5.78 -12.33 14.53
CA ASP A 325 -5.21 -13.62 14.16
C ASP A 325 -6.22 -14.54 13.46
N MET A 326 -7.50 -14.47 13.83
CA MET A 326 -8.56 -15.22 13.15
C MET A 326 -8.88 -14.67 11.77
N LEU A 327 -8.79 -13.35 11.58
CA LEU A 327 -9.19 -12.68 10.34
C LEU A 327 -8.04 -12.59 9.32
N ILE A 328 -6.80 -12.45 9.76
CA ILE A 328 -5.63 -12.29 8.88
C ILE A 328 -5.52 -13.37 7.79
N PRO A 329 -5.64 -14.69 8.07
CA PRO A 329 -5.58 -15.72 7.04
C PRO A 329 -6.69 -15.61 6.00
N LYS A 330 -7.90 -15.22 6.42
CA LYS A 330 -9.06 -15.01 5.56
C LYS A 330 -8.89 -13.77 4.68
N VAL A 331 -8.42 -12.66 5.27
CA VAL A 331 -8.13 -11.44 4.52
C VAL A 331 -7.08 -11.70 3.45
N ARG A 332 -6.02 -12.43 3.78
CA ARG A 332 -4.98 -12.81 2.83
C ARG A 332 -5.53 -13.65 1.68
N GLY A 333 -6.35 -14.67 2.00
CA GLY A 333 -6.99 -15.51 0.99
C GLY A 333 -7.92 -14.70 0.09
N TYR A 334 -8.72 -13.83 0.67
CA TYR A 334 -9.58 -12.92 -0.08
C TYR A 334 -8.78 -12.00 -1.01
N LEU A 335 -7.73 -11.34 -0.52
CA LEU A 335 -6.90 -10.46 -1.34
C LEU A 335 -6.26 -11.20 -2.51
N ILE A 336 -5.75 -12.41 -2.31
CA ILE A 336 -5.20 -13.25 -3.38
C ILE A 336 -6.29 -13.61 -4.41
N SER A 337 -7.48 -13.95 -3.96
CA SER A 337 -8.59 -14.39 -4.83
C SER A 337 -9.09 -13.31 -5.79
N ILE A 338 -8.93 -12.03 -5.44
CA ILE A 338 -9.39 -10.91 -6.28
C ILE A 338 -8.32 -10.38 -7.23
N ILE A 339 -7.05 -10.79 -7.12
CA ILE A 339 -5.98 -10.35 -8.04
C ILE A 339 -6.31 -10.65 -9.50
N PRO A 340 -6.80 -11.86 -9.89
CA PRO A 340 -7.20 -12.14 -11.26
C PRO A 340 -8.18 -11.12 -11.82
N ARG A 341 -9.20 -10.76 -11.03
CA ARG A 341 -10.20 -9.76 -11.44
C ARG A 341 -9.60 -8.36 -11.55
N ALA A 342 -8.71 -7.98 -10.64
CA ALA A 342 -7.99 -6.72 -10.72
C ALA A 342 -7.11 -6.62 -11.98
N MET A 343 -6.43 -7.73 -12.37
CA MET A 343 -5.67 -7.81 -13.63
C MET A 343 -6.54 -7.61 -14.87
N GLU A 344 -7.80 -8.07 -14.85
CA GLU A 344 -8.76 -7.82 -15.93
C GLU A 344 -9.19 -6.36 -16.00
N LEU A 345 -9.36 -5.71 -14.84
CA LEU A 345 -9.80 -4.31 -14.74
C LEU A 345 -8.69 -3.31 -15.10
N TYR A 346 -7.42 -3.71 -15.02
CA TYR A 346 -6.28 -2.81 -15.15
C TYR A 346 -6.30 -1.94 -16.42
N PRO A 347 -6.52 -2.46 -17.64
CA PRO A 347 -6.52 -1.63 -18.85
C PRO A 347 -7.64 -0.57 -18.87
N GLN A 348 -8.80 -0.90 -18.29
CA GLN A 348 -9.92 0.02 -18.18
C GLN A 348 -9.61 1.16 -17.20
N VAL A 349 -9.12 0.83 -15.99
CA VAL A 349 -8.79 1.80 -14.95
C VAL A 349 -7.65 2.71 -15.40
N GLU A 350 -6.62 2.16 -16.04
CA GLU A 350 -5.51 2.94 -16.60
C GLU A 350 -6.01 3.97 -17.62
N ALA A 351 -6.91 3.57 -18.52
CA ALA A 351 -7.48 4.47 -19.51
C ALA A 351 -8.35 5.57 -18.89
N GLU A 352 -9.16 5.26 -17.88
CA GLU A 352 -10.04 6.21 -17.18
C GLU A 352 -9.25 7.26 -16.37
N LEU A 353 -8.13 6.85 -15.78
CA LEU A 353 -7.29 7.72 -14.96
C LEU A 353 -6.23 8.47 -15.77
N LYS A 354 -6.12 8.20 -17.07
CA LYS A 354 -5.14 8.87 -17.93
C LYS A 354 -5.27 10.40 -17.87
N GLY A 355 -4.17 11.08 -17.59
CA GLY A 355 -4.11 12.55 -17.46
C GLY A 355 -4.55 13.09 -16.08
N LYS A 356 -4.96 12.23 -15.14
CA LYS A 356 -5.34 12.61 -13.77
C LYS A 356 -4.41 11.97 -12.72
N LEU A 357 -3.49 11.11 -13.14
CA LEU A 357 -2.68 10.29 -12.24
C LEU A 357 -1.73 11.14 -11.39
N PRO A 358 -1.66 10.88 -10.07
CA PRO A 358 -0.69 11.48 -9.18
C PRO A 358 0.71 10.87 -9.41
N ARG A 359 1.70 11.32 -8.63
CA ARG A 359 3.09 10.85 -8.73
C ARG A 359 3.22 9.32 -8.56
N MET A 360 2.40 8.70 -7.69
CA MET A 360 2.38 7.26 -7.45
C MET A 360 1.40 6.55 -8.39
N ALA A 361 1.51 6.80 -9.70
CA ALA A 361 0.54 6.38 -10.71
C ALA A 361 0.23 4.87 -10.69
N ASP A 362 1.25 4.02 -10.81
CA ASP A 362 1.05 2.55 -10.85
C ASP A 362 0.38 2.04 -9.57
N PHE A 363 0.78 2.56 -8.41
CA PHE A 363 0.16 2.24 -7.13
C PHE A 363 -1.33 2.57 -7.13
N VAL A 364 -1.71 3.78 -7.57
CA VAL A 364 -3.10 4.24 -7.58
C VAL A 364 -3.94 3.42 -8.55
N ILE A 365 -3.44 3.11 -9.75
CA ILE A 365 -4.15 2.27 -10.72
C ILE A 365 -4.43 0.88 -10.11
N TRP A 366 -3.42 0.22 -9.55
CA TRP A 366 -3.60 -1.11 -8.98
C TRP A 366 -4.49 -1.11 -7.74
N ALA A 367 -4.34 -0.12 -6.85
CA ALA A 367 -5.19 0.01 -5.67
C ALA A 367 -6.66 0.22 -6.08
N GLU A 368 -6.92 1.08 -7.08
CA GLU A 368 -8.27 1.27 -7.64
C GLU A 368 -8.81 -0.02 -8.25
N CYS A 369 -7.98 -0.78 -9.02
CA CYS A 369 -8.38 -2.09 -9.53
C CYS A 369 -8.78 -3.05 -8.41
N GLY A 370 -8.01 -3.07 -7.31
CA GLY A 370 -8.30 -3.88 -6.14
C GLY A 370 -9.63 -3.50 -5.50
N ILE A 371 -9.85 -2.22 -5.26
CA ILE A 371 -11.09 -1.70 -4.65
C ILE A 371 -12.30 -1.98 -5.54
N ARG A 372 -12.21 -1.83 -6.86
CA ARG A 372 -13.28 -2.24 -7.79
C ARG A 372 -13.49 -3.76 -7.80
N ALA A 373 -12.42 -4.55 -7.75
CA ALA A 373 -12.52 -6.01 -7.65
C ALA A 373 -13.20 -6.47 -6.34
N MET A 374 -13.10 -5.68 -5.27
CA MET A 374 -13.81 -5.87 -3.99
C MET A 374 -15.31 -5.48 -4.09
N GLY A 375 -15.75 -4.86 -5.19
CA GLY A 375 -17.14 -4.46 -5.42
C GLY A 375 -17.49 -3.06 -4.93
N PHE A 376 -16.50 -2.21 -4.65
CA PHE A 376 -16.74 -0.79 -4.36
C PHE A 376 -16.98 0.00 -5.65
N PRO A 377 -17.66 1.17 -5.57
CA PRO A 377 -17.88 2.03 -6.72
C PRO A 377 -16.57 2.47 -7.41
N ASP A 378 -16.69 2.73 -8.71
CA ASP A 378 -15.57 3.25 -9.50
C ASP A 378 -15.03 4.57 -8.93
N LEU A 379 -13.73 4.74 -8.98
CA LEU A 379 -12.97 5.88 -8.46
C LEU A 379 -12.97 6.04 -6.93
N SER A 380 -13.50 5.06 -6.17
CA SER A 380 -13.55 5.17 -4.70
C SER A 380 -12.17 5.32 -4.08
N PHE A 381 -11.17 4.57 -4.56
CA PHE A 381 -9.80 4.72 -4.06
C PHE A 381 -9.15 6.01 -4.56
N PHE A 382 -9.29 6.30 -5.84
CA PHE A 382 -8.70 7.49 -6.45
C PHE A 382 -9.18 8.77 -5.77
N ASP A 383 -10.48 8.91 -5.54
CA ASP A 383 -11.07 10.09 -4.90
C ASP A 383 -10.62 10.20 -3.44
N ALA A 384 -10.66 9.09 -2.68
CA ALA A 384 -10.18 9.06 -1.29
C ALA A 384 -8.69 9.41 -1.19
N TYR A 385 -7.85 8.88 -2.08
CA TYR A 385 -6.42 9.16 -2.11
C TYR A 385 -6.12 10.61 -2.46
N THR A 386 -6.77 11.15 -3.50
CA THR A 386 -6.57 12.54 -3.94
C THR A 386 -6.98 13.52 -2.86
N GLU A 387 -8.11 13.28 -2.20
CA GLU A 387 -8.58 14.13 -1.09
C GLU A 387 -7.66 14.03 0.13
N ALA A 388 -7.23 12.81 0.50
CA ALA A 388 -6.29 12.63 1.59
C ALA A 388 -4.96 13.36 1.33
N LYS A 389 -4.44 13.29 0.12
CA LYS A 389 -3.23 14.00 -0.31
C LYS A 389 -3.40 15.52 -0.23
N HIS A 390 -4.54 16.04 -0.68
CA HIS A 390 -4.83 17.47 -0.60
C HIS A 390 -4.87 17.92 0.86
N ASN A 391 -5.62 17.21 1.73
CA ASN A 391 -5.72 17.54 3.15
C ASN A 391 -4.35 17.50 3.82
N GLU A 392 -3.54 16.48 3.53
CA GLU A 392 -2.19 16.33 4.06
C GLU A 392 -1.28 17.49 3.68
N THR A 393 -1.32 17.92 2.42
CA THR A 393 -0.55 19.06 1.93
C THR A 393 -0.97 20.36 2.64
N VAL A 394 -2.27 20.54 2.86
CA VAL A 394 -2.80 21.70 3.60
C VAL A 394 -2.37 21.68 5.07
N ASP A 395 -2.39 20.52 5.72
CA ASP A 395 -2.00 20.40 7.12
C ASP A 395 -0.48 20.61 7.32
N VAL A 396 0.35 20.08 6.42
CA VAL A 396 1.79 20.39 6.38
C VAL A 396 2.03 21.88 6.19
N ALA A 397 1.24 22.52 5.32
CA ALA A 397 1.32 23.96 5.13
C ALA A 397 1.05 24.71 6.44
N ARG A 398 0.01 24.32 7.17
CA ARG A 398 -0.36 24.93 8.45
C ARG A 398 0.69 24.72 9.55
N GLU A 399 1.38 23.59 9.55
CA GLU A 399 2.41 23.26 10.52
C GLU A 399 3.77 23.91 10.21
N THR A 400 4.01 24.31 8.96
CA THR A 400 5.28 24.86 8.53
C THR A 400 5.38 26.36 8.87
N LEU A 401 6.31 26.70 9.78
CA LEU A 401 6.52 28.10 10.19
C LEU A 401 6.69 29.04 8.98
N LEU A 402 7.46 28.66 7.99
CA LEU A 402 7.75 29.49 6.82
C LEU A 402 6.50 29.75 5.98
N ILE A 403 5.65 28.77 5.79
CA ILE A 403 4.39 28.92 5.05
C ILE A 403 3.44 29.85 5.80
N ASN A 404 3.31 29.68 7.11
CA ASN A 404 2.50 30.57 7.94
C ASN A 404 2.97 32.02 7.84
N LEU A 405 4.28 32.25 7.82
CA LEU A 405 4.84 33.60 7.65
C LEU A 405 4.60 34.17 6.26
N ILE A 406 4.71 33.35 5.20
CA ILE A 406 4.38 33.77 3.83
C ILE A 406 2.89 34.08 3.72
N GLN A 407 2.01 33.27 4.30
CA GLN A 407 0.58 33.58 4.35
C GLN A 407 0.28 34.89 5.10
N ALA A 408 0.95 35.12 6.25
CA ALA A 408 0.83 36.37 7.01
C ALA A 408 1.34 37.57 6.19
N LEU A 409 2.46 37.44 5.48
CA LEU A 409 2.99 38.45 4.56
C LEU A 409 1.99 38.78 3.46
N MET A 410 1.30 37.75 2.94
CA MET A 410 0.34 37.89 1.83
C MET A 410 -1.10 38.20 2.28
N ALA A 411 -1.41 38.21 3.58
CA ALA A 411 -2.78 38.34 4.08
C ALA A 411 -3.54 39.55 3.46
N ASN A 412 -2.89 40.69 3.40
CA ASN A 412 -3.44 41.95 2.87
C ASN A 412 -2.80 42.37 1.53
N ARG A 413 -2.23 41.47 0.77
CA ARG A 413 -1.54 41.72 -0.49
C ARG A 413 -2.00 40.71 -1.53
N GLU A 414 -2.19 41.19 -2.77
CA GLU A 414 -2.43 40.28 -3.90
C GLU A 414 -1.11 39.75 -4.48
N GLN A 415 -0.05 40.54 -4.37
CA GLN A 415 1.28 40.21 -4.89
C GLN A 415 2.37 40.82 -4.01
N TRP A 416 3.48 40.11 -3.90
CA TRP A 416 4.73 40.55 -3.30
C TRP A 416 5.88 40.31 -4.29
N GLU A 417 6.74 41.31 -4.49
CA GLU A 417 7.95 41.19 -5.31
C GLU A 417 9.16 41.77 -4.56
N GLY A 418 10.30 41.14 -4.72
CA GLY A 418 11.55 41.56 -4.11
C GLY A 418 12.66 40.53 -4.30
N SER A 419 13.87 40.86 -3.87
CA SER A 419 14.96 39.89 -3.81
C SER A 419 14.72 38.86 -2.73
N THR A 420 15.50 37.77 -2.73
CA THR A 420 15.42 36.76 -1.66
C THR A 420 15.84 37.36 -0.30
N SER A 421 16.69 38.38 -0.28
CA SER A 421 17.05 39.13 0.94
C SER A 421 15.87 39.95 1.45
N ASP A 422 15.18 40.66 0.55
CA ASP A 422 14.00 41.44 0.92
C ASP A 422 12.88 40.55 1.45
N LEU A 423 12.75 39.29 0.92
CA LEU A 423 11.80 38.32 1.43
C LEU A 423 12.19 37.88 2.84
N LEU A 424 13.50 37.61 3.09
CA LEU A 424 13.98 37.22 4.41
C LEU A 424 13.68 38.32 5.43
N ASP A 425 14.01 39.58 5.11
CA ASP A 425 13.79 40.72 5.99
C ASP A 425 12.29 40.92 6.28
N ALA A 426 11.44 40.76 5.26
CA ALA A 426 9.99 40.83 5.42
C ALA A 426 9.46 39.76 6.35
N LEU A 427 9.93 38.50 6.20
CA LEU A 427 9.54 37.39 7.07
C LEU A 427 10.13 37.53 8.48
N GLU A 428 11.36 38.04 8.63
CA GLU A 428 11.99 38.32 9.93
C GLU A 428 11.19 39.37 10.73
N SER A 429 10.51 40.31 10.07
CA SER A 429 9.65 41.28 10.73
C SER A 429 8.39 40.67 11.34
N LEU A 430 8.01 39.47 10.94
CA LEU A 430 6.79 38.76 11.37
C LEU A 430 7.04 37.69 12.44
N VAL A 431 8.31 37.37 12.76
CA VAL A 431 8.67 36.32 13.71
C VAL A 431 9.09 36.87 15.06
N SER A 432 8.82 36.11 16.11
CA SER A 432 9.37 36.35 17.44
C SER A 432 10.86 35.98 17.51
N ASP A 433 11.60 36.55 18.47
CA ASP A 433 13.03 36.23 18.70
C ASP A 433 13.28 34.74 18.92
N ALA A 434 12.34 34.04 19.56
CA ALA A 434 12.43 32.60 19.78
C ALA A 434 12.31 31.81 18.47
N GLN A 435 11.35 32.18 17.62
CA GLN A 435 11.15 31.56 16.31
C GLN A 435 12.33 31.84 15.36
N ARG A 436 12.90 33.05 15.38
CA ARG A 436 14.08 33.45 14.58
C ARG A 436 15.30 32.59 14.93
N LYS A 437 15.47 32.22 16.19
CA LYS A 437 16.56 31.35 16.67
C LYS A 437 16.33 29.86 16.41
N SER A 438 15.13 29.48 16.00
CA SER A 438 14.80 28.08 15.73
C SER A 438 15.59 27.52 14.53
N LYS A 439 15.79 26.20 14.50
CA LYS A 439 16.42 25.51 13.34
C LYS A 439 15.54 25.54 12.08
N SER A 440 14.23 25.71 12.25
CA SER A 440 13.24 25.77 11.18
C SER A 440 13.18 27.10 10.46
N PHE A 441 13.73 28.19 11.04
CA PHE A 441 13.82 29.48 10.37
C PHE A 441 15.13 29.58 9.56
N PRO A 442 15.09 30.00 8.27
CA PRO A 442 16.28 30.13 7.42
C PRO A 442 17.19 31.26 7.92
N LYS A 443 18.49 30.98 8.09
CA LYS A 443 19.46 31.92 8.63
C LYS A 443 20.05 32.89 7.59
N ASP A 444 19.84 32.62 6.33
CA ASP A 444 20.34 33.41 5.20
C ASP A 444 19.41 33.33 3.99
N ALA A 445 19.51 34.32 3.13
CA ALA A 445 18.68 34.43 1.92
C ALA A 445 18.87 33.27 0.95
N ARG A 446 20.08 32.68 0.86
CA ARG A 446 20.36 31.55 -0.04
C ARG A 446 19.60 30.29 0.41
N ARG A 447 19.60 30.02 1.72
CA ARG A 447 18.86 28.91 2.31
C ARG A 447 17.34 29.14 2.17
N LEU A 448 16.85 30.37 2.42
CA LEU A 448 15.45 30.73 2.21
C LEU A 448 15.01 30.45 0.77
N GLY A 449 15.77 30.95 -0.23
CA GLY A 449 15.40 30.75 -1.64
C GLY A 449 15.30 29.28 -2.04
N ARG A 450 16.17 28.41 -1.51
CA ARG A 450 16.08 26.98 -1.75
C ARG A 450 14.83 26.38 -1.12
N ILE A 451 14.54 26.71 0.15
CA ILE A 451 13.38 26.15 0.86
C ILE A 451 12.06 26.63 0.21
N VAL A 452 11.93 27.91 -0.13
CA VAL A 452 10.70 28.43 -0.77
C VAL A 452 10.47 27.78 -2.13
N LYS A 453 11.53 27.49 -2.88
CA LYS A 453 11.44 26.75 -4.13
C LYS A 453 10.98 25.30 -3.93
N GLU A 454 11.47 24.64 -2.89
CA GLU A 454 11.04 23.30 -2.49
C GLU A 454 9.58 23.29 -2.03
N LEU A 455 9.09 24.37 -1.43
CA LEU A 455 7.72 24.54 -0.95
C LEU A 455 6.73 25.05 -2.03
N GLU A 456 7.19 25.36 -3.26
CA GLU A 456 6.34 25.89 -4.33
C GLU A 456 5.07 25.05 -4.58
N PRO A 457 5.12 23.71 -4.65
CA PRO A 457 3.93 22.89 -4.80
C PRO A 457 2.93 23.09 -3.64
N THR A 458 3.43 23.12 -2.41
CA THR A 458 2.61 23.31 -1.20
C THR A 458 2.00 24.72 -1.16
N LEU A 459 2.75 25.75 -1.57
CA LEU A 459 2.23 27.11 -1.69
C LEU A 459 1.09 27.20 -2.70
N ARG A 460 1.18 26.47 -3.81
CA ARG A 460 0.13 26.42 -4.84
C ARG A 460 -1.17 25.81 -4.32
N GLU A 461 -1.09 24.74 -3.54
CA GLU A 461 -2.25 24.10 -2.91
C GLU A 461 -3.00 25.02 -1.93
N ILE A 462 -2.29 25.95 -1.28
CA ILE A 462 -2.91 26.94 -0.39
C ILE A 462 -3.26 28.27 -1.11
N GLY A 463 -3.25 28.27 -2.45
CA GLY A 463 -3.65 29.41 -3.27
C GLY A 463 -2.59 30.48 -3.47
N LEU A 464 -1.31 30.14 -3.35
CA LEU A 464 -0.19 31.04 -3.61
C LEU A 464 0.70 30.48 -4.73
N SER A 465 1.12 31.31 -5.69
CA SER A 465 2.17 30.96 -6.65
C SER A 465 3.50 31.60 -6.24
N TYR A 466 4.59 30.89 -6.54
CA TYR A 466 5.95 31.39 -6.38
C TYR A 466 6.68 31.30 -7.71
N GLU A 467 7.28 32.42 -8.16
CA GLU A 467 8.02 32.49 -9.41
C GLU A 467 9.36 33.18 -9.22
N GLU A 468 10.37 32.74 -9.95
CA GLU A 468 11.66 33.41 -10.09
C GLU A 468 11.69 34.19 -11.41
N LEU A 469 11.70 35.49 -11.30
CA LEU A 469 11.78 36.38 -12.47
C LEU A 469 13.25 36.58 -12.88
N THR A 470 13.54 36.44 -14.16
CA THR A 470 14.91 36.54 -14.74
C THR A 470 15.25 37.88 -15.33
N ASP A 471 14.56 38.95 -14.95
CA ASP A 471 14.81 40.33 -15.40
C ASP A 471 16.05 40.93 -14.70
N GLY A 472 17.25 40.62 -15.18
CA GLY A 472 18.52 41.24 -14.78
C GLY A 472 18.86 41.24 -13.29
N ASN A 473 17.94 41.45 -12.41
CA ASN A 473 17.98 41.23 -10.97
C ASN A 473 17.11 40.02 -10.64
N ARG A 474 17.68 39.05 -9.92
CA ARG A 474 16.99 37.81 -9.48
C ARG A 474 15.84 38.11 -8.52
N THR A 475 14.74 38.64 -9.08
CA THR A 475 13.54 39.01 -8.32
C THR A 475 12.65 37.78 -8.10
N LYS A 476 12.05 37.69 -6.92
CA LYS A 476 11.08 36.66 -6.55
C LYS A 476 9.69 37.29 -6.51
N ARG A 477 8.71 36.57 -7.02
CA ARG A 477 7.31 36.99 -6.97
C ARG A 477 6.51 35.92 -6.22
N ILE A 478 5.69 36.35 -5.28
CA ILE A 478 4.66 35.53 -4.63
C ILE A 478 3.33 36.23 -4.94
N GLN A 479 2.38 35.48 -5.47
CA GLN A 479 1.09 36.02 -5.92
C GLN A 479 -0.05 35.10 -5.43
N LYS A 480 -1.19 35.67 -5.04
CA LYS A 480 -2.41 34.90 -4.82
C LYS A 480 -2.90 34.33 -6.15
N LEU A 481 -3.20 33.05 -6.16
CA LEU A 481 -3.86 32.43 -7.30
C LEU A 481 -5.33 32.85 -7.27
N THR A 482 -5.77 33.55 -8.31
CA THR A 482 -7.19 33.69 -8.59
C THR A 482 -7.74 32.30 -8.87
N ALA A 483 -8.82 31.92 -8.16
CA ALA A 483 -9.52 30.67 -8.48
C ALA A 483 -9.77 30.63 -10.00
N PRO A 484 -9.49 29.49 -10.69
CA PRO A 484 -9.79 29.42 -12.11
C PRO A 484 -11.25 29.78 -12.27
N GLU A 485 -11.52 30.83 -13.09
CA GLU A 485 -12.90 31.14 -13.47
C GLU A 485 -13.47 29.84 -14.02
N ILE A 486 -14.44 29.25 -13.30
CA ILE A 486 -15.25 28.18 -13.85
C ILE A 486 -15.78 28.72 -15.16
N PRO A 487 -15.45 28.14 -16.33
CA PRO A 487 -15.94 28.65 -17.59
C PRO A 487 -17.44 28.70 -17.44
N LYS A 488 -18.00 29.94 -17.45
CA LYS A 488 -19.43 30.14 -17.52
C LYS A 488 -19.85 29.47 -18.81
N VAL A 489 -20.42 28.26 -18.68
CA VAL A 489 -21.13 27.63 -19.78
C VAL A 489 -22.21 28.64 -20.16
N ASN A 490 -22.03 29.29 -21.29
CA ASN A 490 -23.04 30.15 -21.89
C ASN A 490 -24.25 29.27 -22.18
N VAL A 491 -25.19 29.23 -21.23
CA VAL A 491 -26.55 28.72 -21.44
C VAL A 491 -27.35 29.84 -22.07
N SER A 492 -27.01 30.19 -23.30
CA SER A 492 -27.90 30.92 -24.19
C SER A 492 -28.47 29.91 -25.18
N ASN A 493 -29.77 29.73 -25.06
CA ASN A 493 -30.66 28.90 -25.89
C ASN A 493 -30.90 27.46 -25.44
N VAL A 494 -31.57 27.31 -24.30
CA VAL A 494 -32.61 26.28 -24.14
C VAL A 494 -33.78 26.94 -23.43
N SER A 495 -34.80 27.26 -24.18
CA SER A 495 -36.12 27.60 -23.67
C SER A 495 -36.73 26.32 -23.10
N LEU A 496 -36.80 26.22 -21.80
CA LEU A 496 -37.60 25.17 -21.11
C LEU A 496 -38.70 25.85 -20.32
N GLN A 497 -39.91 25.67 -20.82
CA GLN A 497 -41.10 25.72 -20.02
C GLN A 497 -40.99 24.60 -18.96
N ASP A 498 -40.89 24.96 -17.70
CA ASP A 498 -41.25 24.09 -16.59
C ASP A 498 -41.58 24.93 -15.35
N GLU A 499 -42.87 25.32 -15.29
CA GLU A 499 -43.53 25.86 -14.10
C GLU A 499 -43.96 24.76 -13.09
N ALA A 500 -43.43 23.55 -13.14
CA ALA A 500 -43.95 22.44 -12.33
C ALA A 500 -43.08 21.98 -11.16
N VAL A 501 -41.85 22.54 -10.94
CA VAL A 501 -40.95 22.03 -9.89
C VAL A 501 -40.93 22.87 -8.61
N ASN A 502 -41.51 24.08 -8.61
CA ASN A 502 -41.42 24.97 -7.45
C ASN A 502 -42.55 24.80 -6.40
N SER A 503 -43.49 23.86 -6.57
CA SER A 503 -44.58 23.67 -5.60
C SER A 503 -44.36 22.54 -4.58
N SER A 504 -43.28 21.75 -4.72
CA SER A 504 -43.03 20.57 -3.86
C SER A 504 -42.07 20.81 -2.69
N VAL A 505 -41.36 21.95 -2.66
CA VAL A 505 -40.36 22.23 -1.60
C VAL A 505 -40.93 23.06 -0.43
N GLN A 506 -42.16 23.62 -0.56
CA GLN A 506 -42.75 24.48 0.48
C GLN A 506 -43.77 23.79 1.41
N LYS A 507 -43.94 22.45 1.35
CA LYS A 507 -44.91 21.74 2.18
C LYS A 507 -44.35 20.79 3.24
N LEU A 508 -43.07 20.90 3.59
CA LEU A 508 -42.42 20.01 4.59
C LEU A 508 -41.89 20.72 5.85
N THR A 509 -42.43 21.90 6.14
CA THR A 509 -42.18 22.55 7.43
C THR A 509 -43.54 23.00 8.00
N LEU A 510 -44.14 22.17 8.83
CA LEU A 510 -45.05 22.54 9.95
C LEU A 510 -45.92 21.32 10.39
N GLY A 511 -45.84 20.97 11.69
CA GLY A 511 -46.80 20.09 12.38
C GLY A 511 -46.19 18.95 13.14
N THR A 512 -45.61 19.21 14.30
CA THR A 512 -46.16 19.08 15.71
C THR A 512 -46.36 17.66 16.22
N ASP A 513 -45.63 17.41 17.31
CA ASP A 513 -45.98 16.64 18.53
C ASP A 513 -46.94 15.45 18.45
N ILE A 514 -46.48 14.28 18.85
CA ILE A 514 -47.28 13.37 19.71
C ILE A 514 -46.39 12.45 20.55
N ASN A 515 -46.79 12.32 21.78
CA ASN A 515 -46.34 11.71 23.02
C ASN A 515 -45.81 10.26 22.97
N PHE A 516 -44.85 10.02 23.82
CA PHE A 516 -44.42 8.71 24.35
C PHE A 516 -45.51 8.05 25.19
N SER A 517 -45.74 6.76 24.98
CA SER A 517 -46.26 5.85 25.96
C SER A 517 -45.49 4.52 25.90
N LYS A 518 -44.92 4.18 27.06
CA LYS A 518 -44.24 2.91 27.36
C LYS A 518 -45.22 1.75 27.27
N ASN A 519 -44.81 0.61 26.66
CA ASN A 519 -45.11 -0.70 27.27
C ASN A 519 -44.12 -1.77 26.78
N SER A 520 -43.56 -2.43 27.79
CA SER A 520 -42.75 -3.64 27.74
C SER A 520 -43.58 -4.85 27.33
N ASN A 521 -43.04 -5.76 26.50
CA ASN A 521 -43.08 -7.20 26.81
C ASN A 521 -42.19 -8.00 25.82
N VAL A 522 -41.37 -8.85 26.42
CA VAL A 522 -40.51 -9.85 25.84
C VAL A 522 -41.33 -11.04 25.41
N SER A 523 -41.16 -11.60 24.22
CA SER A 523 -41.30 -13.03 23.99
C SER A 523 -40.49 -13.45 22.75
N GLU A 524 -39.66 -14.45 22.95
CA GLU A 524 -38.95 -15.23 21.95
C GLU A 524 -39.95 -15.89 20.98
N VAL A 525 -39.65 -15.82 19.69
CA VAL A 525 -40.21 -16.76 18.70
C VAL A 525 -39.12 -17.15 17.71
N GLU A 526 -38.90 -18.45 17.66
CA GLU A 526 -38.06 -19.16 16.70
C GLU A 526 -38.43 -18.80 15.25
N ALA A 527 -37.43 -18.51 14.44
CA ALA A 527 -37.57 -18.21 13.03
C ALA A 527 -37.52 -19.49 12.17
N GLU A 528 -38.68 -19.94 11.72
CA GLU A 528 -38.78 -20.86 10.60
C GLU A 528 -38.35 -20.22 9.29
N LYS A 529 -37.39 -20.84 8.63
CA LYS A 529 -36.95 -20.51 7.24
C LYS A 529 -38.10 -20.83 6.29
N ARG A 530 -38.76 -19.83 5.76
CA ARG A 530 -39.57 -19.93 4.52
C ARG A 530 -39.07 -18.89 3.53
N SER A 531 -38.47 -19.36 2.43
CA SER A 531 -38.16 -18.56 1.26
C SER A 531 -39.45 -18.22 0.51
N VAL A 532 -39.85 -16.95 0.53
CA VAL A 532 -40.91 -16.44 -0.36
C VAL A 532 -40.25 -15.59 -1.42
N GLN A 533 -40.22 -16.05 -2.66
CA GLN A 533 -39.85 -15.23 -3.82
C GLN A 533 -41.02 -14.26 -4.11
N SER A 534 -40.82 -12.97 -3.91
CA SER A 534 -41.72 -11.93 -4.40
C SER A 534 -41.18 -11.38 -5.72
N GLU A 535 -41.90 -11.64 -6.81
CA GLU A 535 -41.67 -10.99 -8.10
C GLU A 535 -42.54 -9.72 -8.15
N THR A 536 -41.94 -8.57 -8.45
CA THR A 536 -42.67 -7.33 -8.77
C THR A 536 -42.61 -7.09 -10.27
N ASP A 537 -43.78 -6.96 -10.90
CA ASP A 537 -43.90 -6.60 -12.31
C ASP A 537 -43.84 -5.07 -12.48
N ASN A 538 -42.73 -4.55 -13.05
CA ASN A 538 -42.66 -3.17 -13.52
C ASN A 538 -43.09 -3.10 -14.98
N THR A 539 -44.27 -2.50 -15.23
CA THR A 539 -44.80 -2.27 -16.57
C THR A 539 -44.48 -0.84 -17.00
N TYR A 540 -43.82 -0.65 -18.15
CA TYR A 540 -43.59 0.67 -18.74
C TYR A 540 -43.97 0.69 -20.22
N ILE A 541 -44.31 1.89 -20.73
CA ILE A 541 -44.72 2.08 -22.12
C ILE A 541 -43.52 2.53 -22.95
N LYS A 542 -43.20 1.78 -24.01
CA LYS A 542 -42.23 2.17 -25.03
C LYS A 542 -42.90 2.08 -26.41
N ASN A 543 -42.97 3.20 -27.14
CA ASN A 543 -43.60 3.28 -28.47
C ASN A 543 -45.06 2.83 -28.51
N GLY A 544 -45.86 3.16 -27.48
CA GLY A 544 -47.31 2.85 -27.46
C GLY A 544 -47.68 1.40 -27.12
N ASN A 545 -46.71 0.53 -26.86
CA ASN A 545 -46.94 -0.86 -26.45
C ASN A 545 -46.48 -1.10 -25.01
N PHE A 546 -47.31 -1.83 -24.23
CA PHE A 546 -46.96 -2.29 -22.90
C PHE A 546 -45.88 -3.39 -22.97
N ILE A 547 -44.74 -3.13 -22.37
CA ILE A 547 -43.67 -4.12 -22.21
C ILE A 547 -43.52 -4.37 -20.70
N SER A 548 -43.86 -5.60 -20.28
CA SER A 548 -43.58 -6.07 -18.93
C SER A 548 -42.17 -6.68 -18.91
N LYS A 549 -41.27 -6.12 -18.13
CA LYS A 549 -39.93 -6.68 -17.88
C LYS A 549 -39.90 -7.12 -16.42
N LYS A 550 -39.91 -8.44 -16.19
CA LYS A 550 -39.68 -8.99 -14.85
C LYS A 550 -38.27 -8.60 -14.43
N THR A 551 -38.16 -7.71 -13.47
CA THR A 551 -36.87 -7.32 -12.88
C THR A 551 -36.61 -8.25 -11.69
N LYS A 552 -35.57 -9.07 -11.79
CA LYS A 552 -35.15 -9.95 -10.70
C LYS A 552 -34.53 -9.06 -9.60
N LEU A 553 -35.14 -9.04 -8.43
CA LEU A 553 -34.60 -8.32 -7.28
C LEU A 553 -33.25 -8.95 -6.89
N GLN A 554 -32.26 -8.13 -6.73
CA GLN A 554 -30.92 -8.55 -6.28
C GLN A 554 -30.82 -8.38 -4.77
N SER A 555 -30.17 -9.34 -4.10
CA SER A 555 -29.88 -9.25 -2.67
C SER A 555 -28.65 -8.38 -2.44
N PHE A 556 -28.70 -7.53 -1.44
CA PHE A 556 -27.62 -6.65 -1.03
C PHE A 556 -27.34 -6.83 0.46
N ILE A 557 -26.07 -6.78 0.84
CA ILE A 557 -25.65 -6.70 2.24
C ILE A 557 -25.46 -5.25 2.64
N VAL A 558 -25.90 -4.89 3.82
CA VAL A 558 -25.77 -3.54 4.38
C VAL A 558 -24.38 -3.39 5.01
N LEU A 559 -23.64 -2.38 4.58
CA LEU A 559 -22.28 -2.11 5.03
C LEU A 559 -22.21 -1.00 6.09
N ASP A 560 -23.26 -0.21 6.23
CA ASP A 560 -23.33 0.87 7.23
C ASP A 560 -24.80 1.07 7.65
N ASP A 561 -25.04 1.43 8.91
CA ASP A 561 -26.38 1.67 9.42
C ASP A 561 -27.01 2.89 8.73
N PHE A 562 -28.21 2.72 8.21
CA PHE A 562 -28.95 3.82 7.57
C PHE A 562 -30.48 3.61 7.64
N LYS A 563 -31.24 4.62 7.23
CA LYS A 563 -32.70 4.53 7.14
C LYS A 563 -33.11 4.24 5.70
N TYR A 564 -33.89 3.20 5.52
CA TYR A 564 -34.53 2.83 4.25
C TYR A 564 -36.03 2.60 4.48
N ASP A 565 -36.85 3.27 3.71
CA ASP A 565 -38.33 3.21 3.81
C ASP A 565 -38.85 3.40 5.27
N GLY A 566 -38.22 4.40 5.96
CA GLY A 566 -38.60 4.74 7.34
C GLY A 566 -38.10 3.78 8.42
N LYS A 567 -37.44 2.68 8.06
CA LYS A 567 -36.88 1.70 8.99
C LYS A 567 -35.36 1.87 9.12
N THR A 568 -34.84 1.65 10.32
CA THR A 568 -33.38 1.58 10.52
C THR A 568 -32.90 0.22 10.05
N VAL A 569 -31.98 0.20 9.09
CA VAL A 569 -31.30 -0.99 8.55
C VAL A 569 -29.88 -0.98 9.09
N ARG A 570 -29.42 -2.10 9.63
CA ARG A 570 -28.14 -2.22 10.33
C ARG A 570 -27.12 -2.97 9.49
N ILE A 571 -25.84 -2.75 9.83
CA ILE A 571 -24.73 -3.50 9.23
C ILE A 571 -24.99 -5.02 9.33
N GLY A 572 -24.84 -5.71 8.20
CA GLY A 572 -25.07 -7.14 8.10
C GLY A 572 -26.49 -7.54 7.70
N ASP A 573 -27.44 -6.60 7.68
CA ASP A 573 -28.79 -6.88 7.18
C ASP A 573 -28.78 -7.15 5.66
N TYR A 574 -29.73 -7.95 5.22
CA TYR A 574 -29.92 -8.28 3.81
C TYR A 574 -31.14 -7.56 3.26
N LEU A 575 -30.93 -6.80 2.20
CA LEU A 575 -32.00 -6.09 1.48
C LEU A 575 -32.19 -6.68 0.07
N LYS A 576 -33.44 -6.86 -0.35
CA LYS A 576 -33.77 -7.19 -1.73
C LYS A 576 -34.26 -5.91 -2.42
N LEU A 577 -33.49 -5.40 -3.35
CA LEU A 577 -33.74 -4.14 -4.04
C LEU A 577 -33.64 -4.34 -5.55
N ASP A 578 -34.34 -3.47 -6.31
CA ASP A 578 -34.10 -3.36 -7.74
C ASP A 578 -32.71 -2.76 -7.99
N PRO A 579 -31.78 -3.50 -8.64
CA PRO A 579 -30.39 -3.05 -8.85
C PRO A 579 -30.30 -1.81 -9.74
N PHE A 580 -31.35 -1.45 -10.43
CA PHE A 580 -31.43 -0.31 -11.34
C PHE A 580 -32.16 0.90 -10.76
N SER A 581 -32.73 0.80 -9.55
CA SER A 581 -33.39 1.92 -8.90
C SER A 581 -32.42 3.01 -8.52
N ASP A 582 -32.87 4.25 -8.53
CA ASP A 582 -32.03 5.39 -8.14
C ASP A 582 -31.62 5.33 -6.67
N ASP A 583 -32.50 4.84 -5.79
CA ASP A 583 -32.21 4.63 -4.37
C ASP A 583 -31.10 3.59 -4.16
N THR A 584 -31.17 2.45 -4.87
CA THR A 584 -30.11 1.43 -4.81
C THR A 584 -28.76 1.99 -5.28
N ARG A 585 -28.76 2.74 -6.39
CA ARG A 585 -27.56 3.39 -6.91
C ARG A 585 -27.00 4.44 -5.93
N GLN A 586 -27.88 5.19 -5.26
CA GLN A 586 -27.48 6.16 -4.25
C GLN A 586 -26.83 5.48 -3.04
N TYR A 587 -27.40 4.39 -2.52
CA TYR A 587 -26.83 3.66 -1.39
C TYR A 587 -25.55 2.90 -1.75
N LEU A 588 -25.43 2.38 -2.98
CA LEU A 588 -24.19 1.83 -3.49
C LEU A 588 -23.08 2.90 -3.57
N ARG A 589 -23.40 4.09 -4.10
CA ARG A 589 -22.46 5.23 -4.15
C ARG A 589 -22.04 5.70 -2.77
N ALA A 590 -22.96 5.66 -1.80
CA ALA A 590 -22.66 5.98 -0.41
C ALA A 590 -21.98 4.82 0.34
N LEU A 591 -21.66 3.70 -0.34
CA LEU A 591 -21.07 2.49 0.25
C LEU A 591 -21.89 1.87 1.39
N LYS A 592 -23.19 2.11 1.41
CA LYS A 592 -24.08 1.62 2.48
C LYS A 592 -24.62 0.22 2.24
N ILE A 593 -24.67 -0.22 0.98
CA ILE A 593 -25.12 -1.56 0.57
C ILE A 593 -24.20 -2.15 -0.50
N ARG A 594 -24.21 -3.47 -0.63
CA ARG A 594 -23.45 -4.21 -1.63
C ARG A 594 -24.28 -5.36 -2.21
N PRO A 595 -24.21 -5.60 -3.53
CA PRO A 595 -24.86 -6.75 -4.15
C PRO A 595 -24.23 -8.07 -3.71
N ILE A 596 -25.07 -9.09 -3.49
CA ILE A 596 -24.66 -10.47 -3.22
C ILE A 596 -24.76 -11.24 -4.53
N ARG A 597 -23.72 -11.99 -4.90
CA ARG A 597 -23.78 -12.91 -6.04
C ARG A 597 -24.67 -14.10 -5.71
N GLU A 598 -25.48 -14.54 -6.66
CA GLU A 598 -26.43 -15.67 -6.48
C GLU A 598 -25.75 -17.00 -6.14
N ASP A 599 -24.44 -17.14 -6.42
CA ASP A 599 -23.67 -18.37 -6.20
C ASP A 599 -23.12 -18.51 -4.76
N SER A 600 -23.40 -17.55 -3.88
CA SER A 600 -22.89 -17.49 -2.51
C SER A 600 -23.98 -17.56 -1.42
N ALA A 601 -25.17 -18.02 -1.76
CA ALA A 601 -26.29 -18.20 -0.81
C ALA A 601 -26.52 -19.68 -0.48
#